data_6e9feab708f54fffbed2f0158a7b5e6c
#
_entry.id   6e9feab708f54fffbed2f0158a7b5e6c
#
_cell.length_a   1.000
_cell.length_b   1.000
_cell.length_c   1.000
_cell.angle_alpha   90.00
_cell.angle_beta   90.00
_cell.angle_gamma   90.00
#
_symmetry.space_group_name_H-M   'P 1'
#
loop_
_entity.id
_entity.type
_entity.pdbx_description
1 polymer ?
#
loop_
_entity_poly.entity_id
_entity_poly.type
_entity_poly.pdbx_seq_one_letter_code
_entity_poly.pdbx_strand_id
1 'polypeptide(L)'
;MQRSAIKAVLGPTNTGKTHLAIERMAAHSSGCMGFPLRLLAREVYDRVRAIKGDDAVALITGEERIEPKAARYMCCTAEAMPRDGAGAAFVALDEAQIGADRERGHIFTDHLLNTRGREETMLLGAATLEPLVRQLVPEAEISDRPRFSTLTHIGPRKLSRLPPRSAIVAFSAEQVYGVAEMLRRFRGGAAVVMGALSPETRNKQVALFQNGEVDYIVATDAIGMGLNLDVNHVAFAGLSKFDGVRMRRLFPAEMAQIAGRAGRHQRDGTFGTLAGTNKHGTAPEFTEEEVYAIEEHRFAPLTHLYWREPEPRFDSLATLITDLETPPGDPALRLAPEAIDLATLKRLADEPIGANVR
;
A
#
# COMPACT_ATOMS: atom_id res chain seq x y z
N MET A 1 -10.70 11.05 -31.62
CA MET A 1 -10.18 10.12 -30.61
C MET A 1 -10.96 10.39 -29.32
N GLN A 2 -11.68 9.40 -28.82
CA GLN A 2 -12.37 9.52 -27.55
C GLN A 2 -11.28 9.57 -26.44
N ARG A 3 -11.26 10.62 -25.64
CA ARG A 3 -10.31 10.70 -24.51
C ARG A 3 -10.62 9.57 -23.53
N SER A 4 -9.60 8.85 -23.06
CA SER A 4 -9.73 7.87 -21.99
C SER A 4 -10.41 8.48 -20.78
N ALA A 5 -11.43 7.82 -20.25
CA ALA A 5 -12.08 8.28 -19.02
C ALA A 5 -11.15 8.07 -17.83
N ILE A 6 -10.92 9.12 -17.03
CA ILE A 6 -10.13 9.02 -15.79
C ILE A 6 -11.06 9.14 -14.60
N LYS A 7 -11.03 8.14 -13.71
CA LYS A 7 -11.83 8.11 -12.49
C LYS A 7 -10.94 7.99 -11.27
N ALA A 8 -11.10 8.88 -10.32
CA ALA A 8 -10.49 8.77 -9.00
C ALA A 8 -11.53 8.28 -7.99
N VAL A 9 -11.33 7.09 -7.46
CA VAL A 9 -12.20 6.47 -6.46
C VAL A 9 -11.51 6.56 -5.11
N LEU A 10 -11.94 7.51 -4.30
CA LEU A 10 -11.28 7.87 -3.05
C LEU A 10 -12.15 7.42 -1.85
N GLY A 11 -11.51 7.25 -0.69
CA GLY A 11 -12.22 6.92 0.53
C GLY A 11 -11.44 6.02 1.49
N PRO A 12 -12.02 5.69 2.64
CA PRO A 12 -11.39 4.87 3.68
C PRO A 12 -10.98 3.47 3.22
N THR A 13 -10.17 2.83 4.02
CA THR A 13 -9.81 1.42 3.85
C THR A 13 -11.06 0.53 3.95
N ASN A 14 -11.05 -0.57 3.22
CA ASN A 14 -12.11 -1.60 3.27
C ASN A 14 -13.48 -1.16 2.74
N THR A 15 -13.50 -0.23 1.76
CA THR A 15 -14.73 0.26 1.10
C THR A 15 -14.96 -0.36 -0.27
N GLY A 16 -14.20 -1.40 -0.64
CA GLY A 16 -14.39 -2.14 -1.89
C GLY A 16 -13.83 -1.45 -3.15
N LYS A 17 -12.93 -0.47 -3.01
CA LYS A 17 -12.30 0.22 -4.15
C LYS A 17 -11.58 -0.74 -5.10
N THR A 18 -10.70 -1.58 -4.54
CA THR A 18 -9.96 -2.58 -5.32
C THR A 18 -10.88 -3.60 -5.98
N HIS A 19 -11.97 -3.99 -5.30
CA HIS A 19 -12.97 -4.89 -5.89
C HIS A 19 -13.67 -4.26 -7.10
N LEU A 20 -14.08 -3.00 -6.99
CA LEU A 20 -14.64 -2.25 -8.12
C LEU A 20 -13.65 -2.20 -9.30
N ALA A 21 -12.36 -1.93 -9.04
CA ALA A 21 -11.37 -1.90 -10.10
C ALA A 21 -11.18 -3.26 -10.78
N ILE A 22 -11.24 -4.37 -10.03
CA ILE A 22 -11.20 -5.72 -10.58
C ILE A 22 -12.40 -5.97 -11.50
N GLU A 23 -13.62 -5.61 -11.07
CA GLU A 23 -14.83 -5.76 -11.88
C GLU A 23 -14.74 -4.93 -13.17
N ARG A 24 -14.27 -3.67 -13.05
CA ARG A 24 -14.06 -2.80 -14.20
C ARG A 24 -13.02 -3.37 -15.15
N MET A 25 -11.85 -3.78 -14.65
CA MET A 25 -10.81 -4.41 -15.46
C MET A 25 -11.31 -5.64 -16.19
N ALA A 26 -12.08 -6.48 -15.49
CA ALA A 26 -12.65 -7.69 -16.08
C ALA A 26 -13.69 -7.40 -17.18
N ALA A 27 -14.32 -6.24 -17.17
CA ALA A 27 -15.26 -5.82 -18.21
C ALA A 27 -14.57 -5.30 -19.49
N HIS A 28 -13.28 -5.00 -19.44
CA HIS A 28 -12.50 -4.53 -20.58
C HIS A 28 -11.80 -5.69 -21.31
N SER A 29 -11.36 -5.43 -22.54
CA SER A 29 -10.66 -6.43 -23.38
C SER A 29 -9.25 -6.75 -22.88
N SER A 30 -8.64 -5.83 -22.14
CA SER A 30 -7.32 -5.96 -21.50
C SER A 30 -7.21 -5.01 -20.32
N GLY A 31 -6.32 -5.30 -19.37
CA GLY A 31 -6.14 -4.45 -18.18
C GLY A 31 -4.76 -4.55 -17.56
N CYS A 32 -4.34 -3.46 -16.91
CA CYS A 32 -3.13 -3.41 -16.11
C CYS A 32 -3.44 -2.74 -14.77
N MET A 33 -3.10 -3.40 -13.66
CA MET A 33 -3.27 -2.86 -12.32
C MET A 33 -1.96 -2.85 -11.54
N GLY A 34 -1.56 -1.67 -11.07
CA GLY A 34 -0.40 -1.46 -10.21
C GLY A 34 -0.76 -1.40 -8.73
N PHE A 35 0.00 -2.09 -7.90
CA PHE A 35 -0.24 -2.25 -6.47
C PHE A 35 0.95 -1.83 -5.62
N PRO A 36 0.73 -1.39 -4.37
CA PRO A 36 1.81 -1.01 -3.47
C PRO A 36 2.62 -2.18 -2.93
N LEU A 37 2.03 -3.37 -2.90
CA LEU A 37 2.61 -4.56 -2.29
C LEU A 37 2.48 -5.80 -3.19
N ARG A 38 3.51 -6.63 -3.18
CA ARG A 38 3.55 -7.93 -3.87
C ARG A 38 2.38 -8.84 -3.48
N LEU A 39 2.04 -8.86 -2.18
CA LEU A 39 0.92 -9.65 -1.67
C LEU A 39 -0.42 -9.24 -2.27
N LEU A 40 -0.66 -7.94 -2.39
CA LEU A 40 -1.90 -7.45 -2.99
C LEU A 40 -1.95 -7.75 -4.49
N ALA A 41 -0.82 -7.55 -5.19
CA ALA A 41 -0.72 -7.93 -6.60
C ALA A 41 -1.02 -9.43 -6.80
N ARG A 42 -0.49 -10.30 -5.94
CA ARG A 42 -0.74 -11.74 -5.97
C ARG A 42 -2.19 -12.09 -5.65
N GLU A 43 -2.78 -11.50 -4.63
CA GLU A 43 -4.19 -11.74 -4.28
C GLU A 43 -5.12 -11.35 -5.44
N VAL A 44 -4.89 -10.18 -6.02
CA VAL A 44 -5.70 -9.70 -7.15
C VAL A 44 -5.47 -10.56 -8.39
N TYR A 45 -4.21 -10.97 -8.66
CA TYR A 45 -3.89 -11.92 -9.73
C TYR A 45 -4.71 -13.20 -9.59
N ASP A 46 -4.73 -13.83 -8.40
CA ASP A 46 -5.50 -15.07 -8.16
C ASP A 46 -7.00 -14.86 -8.39
N ARG A 47 -7.55 -13.72 -8.00
CA ARG A 47 -8.96 -13.35 -8.24
C ARG A 47 -9.27 -13.13 -9.73
N VAL A 48 -8.42 -12.40 -10.43
CA VAL A 48 -8.60 -12.14 -11.88
C VAL A 48 -8.42 -13.42 -12.67
N ARG A 49 -7.46 -14.27 -12.28
CA ARG A 49 -7.24 -15.59 -12.85
C ARG A 49 -8.47 -16.49 -12.73
N ALA A 50 -9.13 -16.47 -11.57
CA ALA A 50 -10.39 -17.21 -11.37
C ALA A 50 -11.52 -16.73 -12.30
N ILE A 51 -11.50 -15.46 -12.73
CA ILE A 51 -12.53 -14.87 -13.62
C ILE A 51 -12.16 -15.08 -15.10
N LYS A 52 -10.87 -14.96 -15.47
CA LYS A 52 -10.41 -14.87 -16.86
C LYS A 52 -9.69 -16.11 -17.37
N GLY A 53 -9.32 -17.03 -16.48
CA GLY A 53 -8.52 -18.22 -16.79
C GLY A 53 -7.02 -18.00 -16.65
N ASP A 54 -6.30 -19.10 -16.51
CA ASP A 54 -4.86 -19.10 -16.17
C ASP A 54 -3.98 -18.46 -17.24
N ASP A 55 -4.29 -18.67 -18.52
CA ASP A 55 -3.48 -18.16 -19.63
C ASP A 55 -3.74 -16.67 -19.95
N ALA A 56 -4.76 -16.07 -19.35
CA ALA A 56 -5.17 -14.70 -19.66
C ALA A 56 -4.52 -13.65 -18.75
N VAL A 57 -3.90 -14.04 -17.64
CA VAL A 57 -3.45 -13.13 -16.58
C VAL A 57 -1.97 -13.29 -16.30
N ALA A 58 -1.26 -12.16 -16.24
CA ALA A 58 0.14 -12.08 -15.82
C ALA A 58 0.27 -11.53 -14.40
N LEU A 59 1.29 -12.00 -13.68
CA LEU A 59 1.74 -11.43 -12.41
C LEU A 59 3.20 -11.01 -12.55
N ILE A 60 3.50 -9.73 -12.30
CA ILE A 60 4.86 -9.20 -12.37
C ILE A 60 5.18 -8.42 -11.09
N THR A 61 6.05 -8.98 -10.29
CA THR A 61 6.58 -8.36 -9.08
C THR A 61 8.10 -8.51 -9.03
N GLY A 62 8.74 -7.90 -8.03
CA GLY A 62 10.19 -8.07 -7.84
C GLY A 62 10.63 -9.49 -7.46
N GLU A 63 9.71 -10.37 -7.06
CA GLU A 63 10.01 -11.75 -6.63
C GLU A 63 9.35 -12.82 -7.49
N GLU A 64 8.19 -12.52 -8.08
CA GLU A 64 7.41 -13.46 -8.87
C GLU A 64 7.15 -12.90 -10.28
N ARG A 65 7.33 -13.76 -11.28
CA ARG A 65 7.01 -13.43 -12.66
C ARG A 65 6.26 -14.61 -13.29
N ILE A 66 4.98 -14.41 -13.55
CA ILE A 66 4.10 -15.34 -14.24
C ILE A 66 3.56 -14.59 -15.46
N GLU A 67 3.98 -15.00 -16.65
CA GLU A 67 3.68 -14.23 -17.86
C GLU A 67 3.30 -15.17 -19.02
N PRO A 68 2.06 -15.66 -19.04
CA PRO A 68 1.56 -16.45 -20.16
C PRO A 68 1.57 -15.65 -21.46
N LYS A 69 1.90 -16.29 -22.57
CA LYS A 69 1.98 -15.63 -23.90
C LYS A 69 0.65 -15.00 -24.34
N ALA A 70 -0.48 -15.52 -23.87
CA ALA A 70 -1.82 -15.02 -24.19
C ALA A 70 -2.35 -14.01 -23.16
N ALA A 71 -1.54 -13.61 -22.18
CA ALA A 71 -1.97 -12.70 -21.11
C ALA A 71 -2.41 -11.35 -21.68
N ARG A 72 -3.61 -10.94 -21.32
CA ARG A 72 -4.20 -9.63 -21.64
C ARG A 72 -4.47 -8.80 -20.38
N TYR A 73 -4.37 -9.42 -19.24
CA TYR A 73 -4.55 -8.79 -17.93
C TYR A 73 -3.26 -8.92 -17.13
N MET A 74 -2.82 -7.83 -16.55
CA MET A 74 -1.56 -7.77 -15.78
C MET A 74 -1.84 -7.24 -14.39
N CYS A 75 -1.42 -7.98 -13.37
CA CYS A 75 -1.34 -7.53 -11.99
C CYS A 75 0.14 -7.38 -11.63
N CYS A 76 0.55 -6.22 -11.17
CA CYS A 76 1.97 -5.94 -10.90
C CYS A 76 2.14 -5.02 -9.68
N THR A 77 3.34 -4.98 -9.12
CA THR A 77 3.67 -3.88 -8.21
C THR A 77 3.84 -2.58 -9.00
N ALA A 78 3.66 -1.44 -8.36
CA ALA A 78 3.82 -0.14 -9.02
C ALA A 78 5.23 0.01 -9.65
N GLU A 79 6.27 -0.52 -9.00
CA GLU A 79 7.64 -0.53 -9.52
C GLU A 79 7.82 -1.36 -10.80
N ALA A 80 7.02 -2.39 -10.96
CA ALA A 80 7.05 -3.27 -12.14
C ALA A 80 6.01 -2.88 -13.20
N MET A 81 5.18 -1.89 -12.92
CA MET A 81 4.12 -1.43 -13.83
C MET A 81 4.72 -0.69 -15.02
N PRO A 82 4.40 -1.11 -16.28
CA PRO A 82 4.82 -0.36 -17.45
C PRO A 82 4.21 1.06 -17.47
N ARG A 83 5.00 2.07 -17.82
CA ARG A 83 4.53 3.47 -17.89
C ARG A 83 3.41 3.70 -18.92
N ASP A 84 3.43 2.94 -20.00
CA ASP A 84 2.38 2.94 -21.02
C ASP A 84 1.14 2.08 -20.63
N GLY A 85 1.12 1.54 -19.39
CA GLY A 85 0.07 0.65 -18.93
C GLY A 85 -0.04 -0.64 -19.74
N ALA A 86 1.08 -1.11 -20.35
CA ALA A 86 1.16 -2.23 -21.27
C ALA A 86 0.21 -2.07 -22.49
N GLY A 87 -0.15 -0.85 -22.86
CA GLY A 87 -1.13 -0.57 -23.93
C GLY A 87 -2.53 -1.12 -23.63
N ALA A 88 -2.87 -1.36 -22.36
CA ALA A 88 -4.12 -1.97 -21.97
C ALA A 88 -5.31 -1.03 -22.19
N ALA A 89 -6.51 -1.61 -22.39
CA ALA A 89 -7.77 -0.86 -22.47
C ALA A 89 -8.11 -0.20 -21.12
N PHE A 90 -7.88 -0.92 -20.03
CA PHE A 90 -8.09 -0.47 -18.66
C PHE A 90 -6.77 -0.40 -17.89
N VAL A 91 -6.58 0.67 -17.14
CA VAL A 91 -5.44 0.81 -16.20
C VAL A 91 -5.96 1.22 -14.83
N ALA A 92 -5.39 0.67 -13.77
CA ALA A 92 -5.64 1.13 -12.41
C ALA A 92 -4.36 1.21 -11.58
N LEU A 93 -4.27 2.24 -10.73
CA LEU A 93 -3.25 2.40 -9.71
C LEU A 93 -3.91 2.35 -8.34
N ASP A 94 -3.55 1.36 -7.53
CA ASP A 94 -4.09 1.23 -6.16
C ASP A 94 -3.20 1.94 -5.14
N GLU A 95 -3.83 2.48 -4.09
CA GLU A 95 -3.21 3.25 -3.01
C GLU A 95 -2.36 4.45 -3.54
N ALA A 96 -2.94 5.20 -4.48
CA ALA A 96 -2.25 6.32 -5.16
C ALA A 96 -1.72 7.42 -4.22
N GLN A 97 -2.26 7.54 -2.97
CA GLN A 97 -1.74 8.45 -1.96
C GLN A 97 -0.30 8.11 -1.50
N ILE A 98 0.22 6.93 -1.84
CA ILE A 98 1.65 6.60 -1.64
C ILE A 98 2.55 7.54 -2.45
N GLY A 99 2.04 8.25 -3.44
CA GLY A 99 2.75 9.38 -4.05
C GLY A 99 3.34 10.39 -3.06
N ALA A 100 2.78 10.48 -1.84
CA ALA A 100 3.33 11.29 -0.74
C ALA A 100 4.40 10.58 0.12
N ASP A 101 4.75 9.34 -0.17
CA ASP A 101 5.83 8.61 0.51
C ASP A 101 7.20 9.10 0.04
N ARG A 102 8.13 9.28 0.99
CA ARG A 102 9.46 9.85 0.70
C ARG A 102 10.34 8.96 -0.18
N GLU A 103 10.23 7.67 -0.03
CA GLU A 103 11.10 6.70 -0.73
C GLU A 103 10.50 6.26 -2.06
N ARG A 104 9.22 5.87 -2.05
CA ARG A 104 8.54 5.26 -3.20
C ARG A 104 7.59 6.20 -3.93
N GLY A 105 7.31 7.36 -3.35
CA GLY A 105 6.26 8.26 -3.84
C GLY A 105 6.43 8.68 -5.28
N HIS A 106 7.65 8.92 -5.73
CA HIS A 106 7.93 9.35 -7.10
C HIS A 106 7.45 8.33 -8.16
N ILE A 107 7.45 7.04 -7.84
CA ILE A 107 6.95 5.98 -8.73
C ILE A 107 5.43 6.07 -8.87
N PHE A 108 4.72 6.19 -7.73
CA PHE A 108 3.26 6.34 -7.73
C PHE A 108 2.83 7.64 -8.39
N THR A 109 3.57 8.72 -8.17
CA THR A 109 3.32 10.02 -8.80
C THR A 109 3.49 9.95 -10.32
N ASP A 110 4.52 9.27 -10.82
CA ASP A 110 4.69 9.07 -12.25
C ASP A 110 3.50 8.34 -12.87
N HIS A 111 3.06 7.23 -12.28
CA HIS A 111 1.88 6.51 -12.77
C HIS A 111 0.59 7.32 -12.65
N LEU A 112 0.40 8.05 -11.54
CA LEU A 112 -0.75 8.93 -11.36
C LEU A 112 -0.83 10.00 -12.46
N LEU A 113 0.32 10.58 -12.85
CA LEU A 113 0.39 11.65 -13.84
C LEU A 113 0.36 11.12 -15.28
N ASN A 114 1.03 10.02 -15.57
CA ASN A 114 1.41 9.66 -16.93
C ASN A 114 0.81 8.35 -17.44
N THR A 115 0.50 7.37 -16.58
CA THR A 115 0.01 6.07 -17.03
C THR A 115 -1.49 6.09 -17.28
N ARG A 116 -1.90 5.74 -18.50
CA ARG A 116 -3.30 5.79 -18.94
C ARG A 116 -3.72 4.51 -19.66
N GLY A 117 -4.94 4.06 -19.37
CA GLY A 117 -5.62 3.07 -20.18
C GLY A 117 -6.14 3.70 -21.49
N ARG A 118 -6.26 2.92 -22.54
CA ARG A 118 -6.81 3.41 -23.80
C ARG A 118 -8.27 3.82 -23.69
N GLU A 119 -9.03 3.18 -22.82
CA GLU A 119 -10.47 3.39 -22.65
C GLU A 119 -10.80 3.97 -21.27
N GLU A 120 -10.21 3.44 -20.20
CA GLU A 120 -10.48 3.88 -18.83
C GLU A 120 -9.22 3.79 -17.96
N THR A 121 -9.07 4.77 -17.09
CA THR A 121 -8.03 4.81 -16.04
C THR A 121 -8.69 5.00 -14.68
N MET A 122 -8.32 4.20 -13.69
CA MET A 122 -8.80 4.35 -12.30
C MET A 122 -7.65 4.64 -11.35
N LEU A 123 -7.79 5.72 -10.58
CA LEU A 123 -6.90 6.06 -9.47
C LEU A 123 -7.64 5.72 -8.16
N LEU A 124 -7.13 4.76 -7.40
CA LEU A 124 -7.73 4.35 -6.14
C LEU A 124 -6.89 4.89 -4.99
N GLY A 125 -7.53 5.45 -3.98
CA GLY A 125 -6.76 6.03 -2.88
C GLY A 125 -7.59 6.50 -1.69
N ALA A 126 -6.88 7.12 -0.74
CA ALA A 126 -7.50 7.78 0.42
C ALA A 126 -8.09 9.14 0.02
N ALA A 127 -9.13 9.57 0.74
CA ALA A 127 -9.76 10.88 0.52
C ALA A 127 -8.79 12.06 0.69
N THR A 128 -7.73 11.89 1.47
CA THR A 128 -6.67 12.90 1.65
C THR A 128 -5.95 13.28 0.35
N LEU A 129 -6.03 12.44 -0.68
CA LEU A 129 -5.43 12.70 -1.99
C LEU A 129 -6.26 13.64 -2.87
N GLU A 130 -7.54 13.84 -2.56
CA GLU A 130 -8.49 14.55 -3.43
C GLU A 130 -8.00 15.93 -3.91
N PRO A 131 -7.47 16.85 -3.06
CA PRO A 131 -7.02 18.16 -3.51
C PRO A 131 -5.91 18.08 -4.57
N LEU A 132 -4.99 17.12 -4.41
CA LEU A 132 -3.90 16.91 -5.35
C LEU A 132 -4.37 16.29 -6.67
N VAL A 133 -5.34 15.37 -6.64
CA VAL A 133 -5.96 14.86 -7.87
C VAL A 133 -6.65 15.98 -8.62
N ARG A 134 -7.41 16.87 -7.95
CA ARG A 134 -8.06 18.02 -8.60
C ARG A 134 -7.08 18.98 -9.26
N GLN A 135 -5.90 19.15 -8.65
CA GLN A 135 -4.87 20.04 -9.19
C GLN A 135 -4.08 19.38 -10.33
N LEU A 136 -3.61 18.13 -10.11
CA LEU A 136 -2.67 17.46 -11.00
C LEU A 136 -3.34 16.70 -12.16
N VAL A 137 -4.58 16.24 -11.97
CA VAL A 137 -5.37 15.50 -12.95
C VAL A 137 -6.78 16.09 -13.01
N PRO A 138 -6.93 17.34 -13.44
CA PRO A 138 -8.20 18.06 -13.38
C PRO A 138 -9.33 17.43 -14.23
N GLU A 139 -8.98 16.59 -15.19
CA GLU A 139 -9.92 15.83 -16.01
C GLU A 139 -10.48 14.58 -15.30
N ALA A 140 -9.97 14.22 -14.12
CA ALA A 140 -10.45 13.07 -13.38
C ALA A 140 -11.84 13.30 -12.78
N GLU A 141 -12.76 12.39 -13.01
CA GLU A 141 -14.02 12.30 -12.28
C GLU A 141 -13.76 11.70 -10.90
N ILE A 142 -14.00 12.48 -9.85
CA ILE A 142 -13.78 12.05 -8.48
C ILE A 142 -15.08 11.50 -7.91
N SER A 143 -15.01 10.28 -7.38
CA SER A 143 -16.09 9.64 -6.62
C SER A 143 -15.60 9.24 -5.24
N ASP A 144 -16.41 9.50 -4.22
CA ASP A 144 -16.15 9.09 -2.85
C ASP A 144 -16.81 7.75 -2.54
N ARG A 145 -16.11 6.92 -1.75
CA ARG A 145 -16.65 5.67 -1.22
C ARG A 145 -16.62 5.67 0.29
N PRO A 146 -17.73 6.04 0.94
CA PRO A 146 -17.80 6.05 2.39
C PRO A 146 -17.74 4.62 2.95
N ARG A 147 -17.28 4.51 4.17
CA ARG A 147 -17.35 3.26 4.94
C ARG A 147 -18.76 3.08 5.49
N PHE A 148 -19.36 1.90 5.28
CA PHE A 148 -20.70 1.58 5.78
C PHE A 148 -20.70 0.98 7.20
N SER A 149 -19.58 0.41 7.64
CA SER A 149 -19.42 -0.18 8.96
C SER A 149 -18.77 0.81 9.93
N THR A 150 -19.16 0.75 11.19
CA THR A 150 -18.57 1.55 12.27
C THR A 150 -17.21 0.99 12.67
N LEU A 151 -16.28 1.87 12.99
CA LEU A 151 -15.00 1.51 13.58
C LEU A 151 -14.91 2.15 14.95
N THR A 152 -14.78 1.35 16.03
CA THR A 152 -14.89 1.83 17.40
C THR A 152 -13.62 1.53 18.20
N HIS A 153 -13.10 2.51 18.90
CA HIS A 153 -12.01 2.36 19.85
C HIS A 153 -12.49 1.71 21.14
N ILE A 154 -11.84 0.62 21.57
CA ILE A 154 -12.22 -0.11 22.80
C ILE A 154 -11.13 -0.11 23.88
N GLY A 155 -10.14 0.78 23.74
CA GLY A 155 -9.04 0.91 24.71
C GLY A 155 -8.05 -0.26 24.70
N PRO A 156 -7.13 -0.29 25.67
CA PRO A 156 -6.11 -1.32 25.77
C PRO A 156 -6.68 -2.66 26.22
N ARG A 157 -6.22 -3.75 25.60
CA ARG A 157 -6.60 -5.12 25.94
C ARG A 157 -5.37 -6.00 26.18
N LYS A 158 -5.46 -6.86 27.20
CA LYS A 158 -4.44 -7.91 27.39
C LYS A 158 -4.51 -8.94 26.28
N LEU A 159 -3.39 -9.49 25.88
CA LEU A 159 -3.30 -10.51 24.83
C LEU A 159 -4.26 -11.69 25.08
N SER A 160 -4.41 -12.11 26.36
CA SER A 160 -5.31 -13.18 26.79
C SER A 160 -6.81 -12.84 26.67
N ARG A 161 -7.16 -11.58 26.44
CA ARG A 161 -8.55 -11.08 26.36
C ARG A 161 -8.91 -10.54 24.98
N LEU A 162 -8.04 -10.72 24.00
CA LEU A 162 -8.37 -10.35 22.62
C LEU A 162 -9.49 -11.25 22.09
N PRO A 163 -10.46 -10.69 21.36
CA PRO A 163 -11.49 -11.51 20.72
C PRO A 163 -10.88 -12.39 19.61
N PRO A 164 -11.55 -13.49 19.25
CA PRO A 164 -11.21 -14.24 18.06
C PRO A 164 -11.23 -13.35 16.79
N ARG A 165 -10.55 -13.75 15.76
CA ARG A 165 -10.40 -12.97 14.51
C ARG A 165 -9.76 -11.61 14.73
N SER A 166 -8.74 -11.57 15.61
CA SER A 166 -7.96 -10.35 15.85
C SER A 166 -6.66 -10.34 15.07
N ALA A 167 -6.34 -9.15 14.53
CA ALA A 167 -5.01 -8.84 14.02
C ALA A 167 -4.22 -8.04 15.05
N ILE A 168 -3.00 -8.48 15.35
CA ILE A 168 -2.06 -7.75 16.20
C ILE A 168 -0.98 -7.16 15.31
N VAL A 169 -0.82 -5.83 15.38
CA VAL A 169 0.13 -5.11 14.53
C VAL A 169 1.32 -4.64 15.36
N ALA A 170 2.50 -5.07 14.95
CA ALA A 170 3.77 -4.75 15.57
C ALA A 170 4.73 -4.12 14.53
N PHE A 171 5.75 -3.40 14.99
CA PHE A 171 6.59 -2.59 14.12
C PHE A 171 8.06 -3.05 14.10
N SER A 172 8.32 -4.26 14.60
CA SER A 172 9.60 -4.95 14.45
C SER A 172 9.39 -6.46 14.36
N ALA A 173 10.31 -7.16 13.70
CA ALA A 173 10.27 -8.62 13.60
C ALA A 173 10.32 -9.29 15.00
N GLU A 174 11.11 -8.74 15.93
CA GLU A 174 11.20 -9.21 17.30
C GLU A 174 9.85 -9.18 18.01
N GLN A 175 9.13 -8.04 17.90
CA GLN A 175 7.80 -7.92 18.49
C GLN A 175 6.80 -8.88 17.84
N VAL A 176 6.83 -9.04 16.52
CA VAL A 176 5.95 -9.97 15.79
C VAL A 176 6.14 -11.40 16.33
N TYR A 177 7.37 -11.88 16.38
CA TYR A 177 7.65 -13.22 16.88
C TYR A 177 7.37 -13.38 18.37
N GLY A 178 7.68 -12.36 19.18
CA GLY A 178 7.39 -12.37 20.62
C GLY A 178 5.90 -12.49 20.91
N VAL A 179 5.06 -11.74 20.20
CA VAL A 179 3.59 -11.82 20.34
C VAL A 179 3.06 -13.17 19.82
N ALA A 180 3.55 -13.64 18.68
CA ALA A 180 3.15 -14.93 18.11
C ALA A 180 3.48 -16.10 19.04
N GLU A 181 4.66 -16.07 19.67
CA GLU A 181 5.06 -17.10 20.65
C GLU A 181 4.18 -17.08 21.91
N MET A 182 3.81 -15.89 22.40
CA MET A 182 2.87 -15.77 23.51
C MET A 182 1.50 -16.37 23.14
N LEU A 183 0.99 -16.05 21.94
CA LEU A 183 -0.29 -16.62 21.47
C LEU A 183 -0.21 -18.15 21.30
N ARG A 184 0.92 -18.67 20.85
CA ARG A 184 1.14 -20.11 20.77
C ARG A 184 0.98 -20.80 22.13
N ARG A 185 1.48 -20.18 23.18
CA ARG A 185 1.42 -20.72 24.55
C ARG A 185 0.02 -20.69 25.17
N PHE A 186 -0.76 -19.65 24.88
CA PHE A 186 -1.98 -19.38 25.62
C PHE A 186 -3.28 -19.48 24.80
N ARG A 187 -3.18 -19.44 23.45
CA ARG A 187 -4.34 -19.31 22.58
C ARG A 187 -4.31 -20.22 21.34
N GLY A 188 -3.47 -21.26 21.36
CA GLY A 188 -3.41 -22.23 20.27
C GLY A 188 -2.58 -21.83 19.05
N GLY A 189 -2.07 -20.59 19.01
CA GLY A 189 -1.21 -20.12 17.94
C GLY A 189 -1.71 -18.87 17.23
N ALA A 190 -0.91 -18.41 16.29
CA ALA A 190 -1.23 -17.28 15.42
C ALA A 190 -0.55 -17.46 14.06
N ALA A 191 -1.17 -16.97 13.02
CA ALA A 191 -0.51 -16.76 11.75
C ALA A 191 0.46 -15.55 11.86
N VAL A 192 1.57 -15.60 11.13
CA VAL A 192 2.57 -14.51 11.10
C VAL A 192 2.72 -14.00 9.68
N VAL A 193 2.59 -12.68 9.51
CA VAL A 193 2.75 -12.02 8.20
C VAL A 193 3.65 -10.82 8.30
N MET A 194 4.78 -10.87 7.58
CA MET A 194 5.70 -9.74 7.45
C MET A 194 6.49 -9.80 6.14
N GLY A 195 7.06 -8.66 5.74
CA GLY A 195 7.75 -8.53 4.46
C GLY A 195 8.94 -9.48 4.26
N ALA A 196 9.61 -9.85 5.35
CA ALA A 196 10.79 -10.75 5.30
C ALA A 196 10.46 -12.22 5.01
N LEU A 197 9.18 -12.63 5.07
CA LEU A 197 8.78 -14.01 4.74
C LEU A 197 8.74 -14.22 3.23
N SER A 198 9.10 -15.43 2.78
CA SER A 198 8.90 -15.82 1.39
C SER A 198 7.41 -15.75 0.99
N PRO A 199 7.09 -15.50 -0.28
CA PRO A 199 5.71 -15.44 -0.77
C PRO A 199 4.91 -16.71 -0.42
N GLU A 200 5.50 -17.89 -0.59
CA GLU A 200 4.85 -19.16 -0.27
C GLU A 200 4.51 -19.26 1.22
N THR A 201 5.47 -18.97 2.09
CA THR A 201 5.25 -19.00 3.55
C THR A 201 4.17 -17.99 3.96
N ARG A 202 4.21 -16.80 3.42
CA ARG A 202 3.21 -15.76 3.68
C ARG A 202 1.80 -16.20 3.28
N ASN A 203 1.66 -16.77 2.08
CA ASN A 203 0.37 -17.27 1.60
C ASN A 203 -0.18 -18.38 2.48
N LYS A 204 0.67 -19.31 2.93
CA LYS A 204 0.30 -20.35 3.88
C LYS A 204 -0.17 -19.77 5.22
N GLN A 205 0.53 -18.77 5.75
CA GLN A 205 0.14 -18.10 7.00
C GLN A 205 -1.21 -17.37 6.87
N VAL A 206 -1.44 -16.68 5.76
CA VAL A 206 -2.73 -16.03 5.48
C VAL A 206 -3.84 -17.07 5.38
N ALA A 207 -3.60 -18.21 4.69
CA ALA A 207 -4.56 -19.29 4.56
C ALA A 207 -4.94 -19.89 5.92
N LEU A 208 -3.98 -20.14 6.82
CA LEU A 208 -4.25 -20.64 8.19
C LEU A 208 -5.25 -19.72 8.92
N PHE A 209 -5.08 -18.41 8.82
CA PHE A 209 -6.00 -17.47 9.44
C PHE A 209 -7.35 -17.43 8.70
N GLN A 210 -7.38 -17.37 7.37
CA GLN A 210 -8.62 -17.31 6.59
C GLN A 210 -9.48 -18.55 6.79
N ASN A 211 -8.87 -19.74 6.82
CA ASN A 211 -9.55 -21.02 7.02
C ASN A 211 -10.03 -21.22 8.48
N GLY A 212 -9.67 -20.31 9.40
CA GLY A 212 -10.05 -20.44 10.81
C GLY A 212 -9.25 -21.47 11.60
N GLU A 213 -8.10 -21.92 11.08
CA GLU A 213 -7.20 -22.83 11.80
C GLU A 213 -6.53 -22.14 12.99
N VAL A 214 -6.37 -20.81 12.91
CA VAL A 214 -5.95 -19.93 13.99
C VAL A 214 -6.86 -18.71 14.08
N ASP A 215 -7.12 -18.21 15.29
CA ASP A 215 -7.98 -17.05 15.55
C ASP A 215 -7.23 -15.71 15.48
N TYR A 216 -5.91 -15.76 15.43
CA TYR A 216 -5.05 -14.59 15.53
C TYR A 216 -4.08 -14.52 14.37
N ILE A 217 -3.83 -13.30 13.91
CA ILE A 217 -2.75 -12.98 12.98
C ILE A 217 -1.87 -11.89 13.56
N VAL A 218 -0.57 -12.09 13.54
CA VAL A 218 0.42 -11.08 13.96
C VAL A 218 1.16 -10.62 12.72
N ALA A 219 1.16 -9.32 12.49
CA ALA A 219 1.72 -8.75 11.27
C ALA A 219 2.43 -7.41 11.53
N THR A 220 3.23 -6.99 10.57
CA THR A 220 3.72 -5.61 10.50
C THR A 220 2.63 -4.68 9.94
N ASP A 221 2.91 -3.37 9.86
CA ASP A 221 2.02 -2.36 9.26
C ASP A 221 1.62 -2.66 7.80
N ALA A 222 2.33 -3.55 7.12
CA ALA A 222 1.95 -4.07 5.81
C ALA A 222 0.53 -4.67 5.77
N ILE A 223 -0.03 -5.06 6.92
CA ILE A 223 -1.44 -5.49 7.02
C ILE A 223 -2.41 -4.36 6.63
N GLY A 224 -2.05 -3.11 6.89
CA GLY A 224 -2.84 -1.93 6.51
C GLY A 224 -2.98 -1.77 4.99
N MET A 225 -2.04 -2.31 4.22
CA MET A 225 -2.00 -2.19 2.78
C MET A 225 -2.30 -3.54 2.12
N GLY A 226 -3.57 -3.82 1.82
CA GLY A 226 -3.92 -4.79 0.80
C GLY A 226 -4.23 -6.23 1.20
N LEU A 227 -4.04 -6.68 2.43
CA LEU A 227 -4.49 -8.02 2.82
C LEU A 227 -6.01 -8.06 3.00
N ASN A 228 -6.67 -8.92 2.24
CA ASN A 228 -8.11 -9.17 2.37
C ASN A 228 -8.37 -10.15 3.52
N LEU A 229 -8.31 -9.68 4.74
CA LEU A 229 -8.53 -10.47 5.95
C LEU A 229 -9.89 -10.17 6.56
N ASP A 230 -10.56 -11.22 7.03
CA ASP A 230 -11.78 -11.09 7.83
C ASP A 230 -11.39 -10.90 9.32
N VAL A 231 -11.18 -9.65 9.69
CA VAL A 231 -10.70 -9.24 11.02
C VAL A 231 -11.81 -8.48 11.74
N ASN A 232 -12.10 -8.86 12.97
CA ASN A 232 -13.08 -8.18 13.81
C ASN A 232 -12.44 -7.09 14.68
N HIS A 233 -11.19 -7.30 15.09
CA HIS A 233 -10.45 -6.40 15.97
C HIS A 233 -9.01 -6.23 15.53
N VAL A 234 -8.51 -4.99 15.61
CA VAL A 234 -7.10 -4.67 15.40
C VAL A 234 -6.49 -4.16 16.70
N ALA A 235 -5.46 -4.86 17.19
CA ALA A 235 -4.69 -4.50 18.37
C ALA A 235 -3.31 -3.98 17.97
N PHE A 236 -2.97 -2.76 18.37
CA PHE A 236 -1.65 -2.17 18.14
C PHE A 236 -0.70 -2.56 19.29
N ALA A 237 0.36 -3.28 18.97
CA ALA A 237 1.41 -3.60 19.94
C ALA A 237 2.34 -2.40 20.23
N GLY A 238 2.28 -1.38 19.39
CA GLY A 238 2.98 -0.10 19.51
C GLY A 238 2.31 0.96 18.65
N LEU A 239 2.64 2.23 18.83
CA LEU A 239 2.15 3.36 18.04
C LEU A 239 3.29 4.14 17.39
N SER A 240 4.47 3.53 17.31
CA SER A 240 5.66 4.13 16.69
C SER A 240 6.37 3.13 15.80
N LYS A 241 6.96 3.62 14.71
CA LYS A 241 7.75 2.82 13.77
C LYS A 241 9.04 3.53 13.40
N PHE A 242 10.01 2.76 12.94
CA PHE A 242 11.20 3.29 12.27
C PHE A 242 10.85 3.63 10.82
N ASP A 243 11.12 4.88 10.41
CA ASP A 243 10.76 5.40 9.08
C ASP A 243 11.94 5.39 8.09
N GLY A 244 12.97 4.59 8.38
CA GLY A 244 14.22 4.56 7.61
C GLY A 244 15.30 5.52 8.15
N VAL A 245 14.89 6.54 8.93
CA VAL A 245 15.79 7.56 9.48
C VAL A 245 15.74 7.57 11.01
N ARG A 246 14.52 7.56 11.57
CA ARG A 246 14.30 7.67 13.02
C ARG A 246 13.04 6.92 13.46
N MET A 247 12.96 6.66 14.76
CA MET A 247 11.70 6.23 15.37
C MET A 247 10.74 7.42 15.43
N ARG A 248 9.52 7.23 14.91
CA ARG A 248 8.45 8.23 14.99
C ARG A 248 7.11 7.59 15.34
N ARG A 249 6.23 8.38 15.92
CA ARG A 249 4.83 8.00 16.07
C ARG A 249 4.17 7.83 14.70
N LEU A 250 3.25 6.91 14.59
CA LEU A 250 2.42 6.76 13.41
C LEU A 250 1.59 8.03 13.20
N PHE A 251 1.38 8.40 11.96
CA PHE A 251 0.40 9.43 11.64
C PHE A 251 -1.03 8.89 11.79
N PRO A 252 -2.02 9.73 12.15
CA PRO A 252 -3.42 9.29 12.27
C PRO A 252 -3.95 8.56 11.03
N ALA A 253 -3.56 8.98 9.84
CA ALA A 253 -3.93 8.30 8.59
C ALA A 253 -3.34 6.88 8.48
N GLU A 254 -2.09 6.66 8.94
CA GLU A 254 -1.49 5.32 9.00
C GLU A 254 -2.20 4.44 10.02
N MET A 255 -2.51 5.01 11.20
CA MET A 255 -3.28 4.32 12.23
C MET A 255 -4.65 3.90 11.70
N ALA A 256 -5.34 4.80 11.01
CA ALA A 256 -6.65 4.52 10.42
C ALA A 256 -6.60 3.48 9.30
N GLN A 257 -5.56 3.47 8.50
CA GLN A 257 -5.37 2.46 7.45
C GLN A 257 -5.21 1.07 8.05
N ILE A 258 -4.49 0.96 9.16
CA ILE A 258 -4.30 -0.27 9.91
C ILE A 258 -5.60 -0.65 10.65
N ALA A 259 -6.15 0.24 11.48
CA ALA A 259 -7.38 0.02 12.23
C ALA A 259 -8.57 -0.30 11.32
N GLY A 260 -8.63 0.35 10.15
CA GLY A 260 -9.68 0.18 9.15
C GLY A 260 -9.77 -1.23 8.56
N ARG A 261 -8.82 -2.11 8.86
CA ARG A 261 -8.92 -3.54 8.52
C ARG A 261 -9.92 -4.29 9.41
N ALA A 262 -10.24 -3.75 10.59
CA ALA A 262 -11.29 -4.31 11.43
C ALA A 262 -12.67 -4.01 10.85
N GLY A 263 -13.55 -5.00 10.86
CA GLY A 263 -14.87 -4.94 10.25
C GLY A 263 -14.85 -5.08 8.73
N ARG A 264 -15.96 -5.50 8.15
CA ARG A 264 -16.06 -5.71 6.70
C ARG A 264 -17.48 -5.49 6.20
N HIS A 265 -17.62 -4.74 5.08
CA HIS A 265 -18.93 -4.39 4.52
C HIS A 265 -19.83 -3.69 5.56
N GLN A 266 -20.84 -4.41 6.06
CA GLN A 266 -21.78 -3.93 7.09
C GLN A 266 -21.42 -4.41 8.50
N ARG A 267 -20.32 -5.17 8.65
CA ARG A 267 -19.89 -5.69 9.94
C ARG A 267 -18.96 -4.68 10.61
N ASP A 268 -19.35 -4.19 11.78
CA ASP A 268 -18.58 -3.26 12.57
C ASP A 268 -17.25 -3.86 13.01
N GLY A 269 -16.24 -3.00 13.15
CA GLY A 269 -14.92 -3.36 13.62
C GLY A 269 -14.52 -2.60 14.86
N THR A 270 -13.59 -3.15 15.60
CA THR A 270 -13.02 -2.50 16.77
C THR A 270 -11.51 -2.40 16.69
N PHE A 271 -10.94 -1.41 17.34
CA PHE A 271 -9.50 -1.26 17.47
C PHE A 271 -9.08 -0.81 18.86
N GLY A 272 -7.84 -1.02 19.20
CA GLY A 272 -7.26 -0.62 20.46
C GLY A 272 -5.78 -0.97 20.53
N THR A 273 -5.20 -0.87 21.71
CA THR A 273 -3.80 -1.19 21.92
C THR A 273 -3.62 -2.48 22.73
N LEU A 274 -2.47 -3.10 22.60
CA LEU A 274 -2.12 -4.28 23.39
C LEU A 274 -1.52 -3.84 24.73
N ALA A 275 -2.15 -4.23 25.83
CA ALA A 275 -1.67 -3.92 27.17
C ALA A 275 -0.45 -4.76 27.55
N GLY A 276 0.55 -4.15 28.21
CA GLY A 276 1.68 -4.86 28.81
C GLY A 276 2.81 -5.22 27.84
N THR A 277 2.90 -4.58 26.67
CA THR A 277 3.92 -4.90 25.64
C THR A 277 5.20 -4.08 25.73
N ASN A 278 5.23 -3.02 26.51
CA ASN A 278 6.44 -2.20 26.68
C ASN A 278 7.21 -2.57 27.95
N LYS A 279 8.49 -2.15 28.03
CA LYS A 279 9.40 -2.43 29.16
C LYS A 279 8.87 -1.94 30.52
N HIS A 280 7.88 -1.05 30.53
CA HIS A 280 7.29 -0.48 31.73
C HIS A 280 5.89 -1.04 32.07
N GLY A 281 5.41 -2.02 31.29
CA GLY A 281 4.10 -2.65 31.50
C GLY A 281 2.89 -1.75 31.20
N THR A 282 3.13 -0.54 30.67
CA THR A 282 2.08 0.39 30.25
C THR A 282 1.68 0.10 28.80
N ALA A 283 0.39 0.20 28.48
CA ALA A 283 -0.07 0.12 27.10
C ALA A 283 0.33 1.41 26.34
N PRO A 284 0.68 1.33 25.05
CA PRO A 284 0.66 2.53 24.23
C PRO A 284 -0.78 3.07 24.18
N GLU A 285 -0.93 4.38 24.22
CA GLU A 285 -2.26 5.00 24.22
C GLU A 285 -2.46 5.91 23.02
N PHE A 286 -3.65 5.84 22.41
CA PHE A 286 -4.12 6.83 21.44
C PHE A 286 -4.50 8.11 22.18
N THR A 287 -4.27 9.27 21.56
CA THR A 287 -4.87 10.51 22.02
C THR A 287 -6.35 10.56 21.61
N GLU A 288 -7.14 11.41 22.28
CA GLU A 288 -8.55 11.59 21.93
C GLU A 288 -8.72 12.08 20.49
N GLU A 289 -7.82 12.96 20.02
CA GLU A 289 -7.82 13.45 18.65
C GLU A 289 -7.50 12.34 17.64
N GLU A 290 -6.56 11.44 17.95
CA GLU A 290 -6.27 10.29 17.11
C GLU A 290 -7.46 9.34 17.02
N VAL A 291 -8.10 9.04 18.14
CA VAL A 291 -9.31 8.21 18.17
C VAL A 291 -10.41 8.84 17.32
N TYR A 292 -10.70 10.11 17.52
CA TYR A 292 -11.70 10.84 16.75
C TYR A 292 -11.38 10.83 15.25
N ALA A 293 -10.13 11.11 14.88
CA ALA A 293 -9.71 11.12 13.49
C ALA A 293 -9.87 9.75 12.82
N ILE A 294 -9.58 8.67 13.57
CA ILE A 294 -9.69 7.29 13.05
C ILE A 294 -11.16 6.89 12.90
N GLU A 295 -11.99 7.13 13.91
CA GLU A 295 -13.41 6.76 13.90
C GLU A 295 -14.21 7.53 12.84
N GLU A 296 -13.97 8.85 12.73
CA GLU A 296 -14.65 9.73 11.78
C GLU A 296 -13.98 9.80 10.40
N HIS A 297 -12.84 9.12 10.22
CA HIS A 297 -12.03 9.18 8.98
C HIS A 297 -11.69 10.62 8.54
N ARG A 298 -11.35 11.49 9.50
CA ARG A 298 -11.00 12.88 9.25
C ARG A 298 -9.51 13.10 9.40
N PHE A 299 -8.84 13.31 8.25
CA PHE A 299 -7.40 13.53 8.18
C PHE A 299 -7.10 14.80 7.41
N ALA A 300 -5.95 15.41 7.75
CA ALA A 300 -5.45 16.54 6.96
C ALA A 300 -5.19 16.09 5.51
N PRO A 301 -5.60 16.88 4.52
CA PRO A 301 -5.28 16.62 3.13
C PRO A 301 -3.78 16.52 2.90
N LEU A 302 -3.38 15.73 1.92
CA LEU A 302 -2.00 15.71 1.44
C LEU A 302 -1.68 17.06 0.77
N THR A 303 -0.49 17.57 1.05
CA THR A 303 -0.06 18.89 0.54
C THR A 303 0.82 18.80 -0.69
N HIS A 304 1.44 17.65 -0.94
CA HIS A 304 2.31 17.42 -2.09
C HIS A 304 2.49 15.92 -2.33
N LEU A 305 2.89 15.58 -3.56
CA LEU A 305 3.42 14.27 -3.92
C LEU A 305 4.92 14.40 -4.20
N TYR A 306 5.67 13.34 -3.94
CA TYR A 306 7.08 13.29 -4.32
C TYR A 306 7.20 12.97 -5.81
N TRP A 307 8.10 13.67 -6.47
CA TRP A 307 8.34 13.56 -7.90
C TRP A 307 9.84 13.42 -8.18
N ARG A 308 10.17 12.71 -9.23
CA ARG A 308 11.50 12.63 -9.84
C ARG A 308 11.29 12.60 -11.34
N GLU A 309 12.24 13.18 -12.13
CA GLU A 309 12.17 13.08 -13.58
C GLU A 309 12.09 11.61 -14.02
N PRO A 310 10.96 11.19 -14.61
CA PRO A 310 10.76 9.78 -14.93
C PRO A 310 11.40 9.35 -16.25
N GLU A 311 11.82 10.30 -17.10
CA GLU A 311 12.50 10.10 -18.38
C GLU A 311 13.78 10.92 -18.46
N PRO A 312 14.74 10.69 -17.54
CA PRO A 312 15.98 11.47 -17.54
C PRO A 312 16.78 11.16 -18.81
N ARG A 313 17.49 12.14 -19.30
CA ARG A 313 18.35 12.00 -20.48
C ARG A 313 19.63 11.26 -20.10
N PHE A 314 20.07 10.37 -20.97
CA PHE A 314 21.28 9.56 -20.79
C PHE A 314 22.43 10.00 -21.71
N ASP A 315 22.40 11.25 -22.23
CA ASP A 315 23.41 11.77 -23.14
C ASP A 315 24.80 11.89 -22.47
N SER A 316 24.80 12.25 -21.20
CA SER A 316 25.99 12.30 -20.35
C SER A 316 25.63 12.11 -18.88
N LEU A 317 26.62 11.74 -18.06
CA LEU A 317 26.45 11.62 -16.62
C LEU A 317 26.00 12.93 -15.98
N ALA A 318 26.57 14.08 -16.44
CA ALA A 318 26.20 15.39 -15.95
C ALA A 318 24.74 15.72 -16.28
N THR A 319 24.27 15.41 -17.48
CA THR A 319 22.87 15.61 -17.90
C THR A 319 21.93 14.74 -17.07
N LEU A 320 22.28 13.48 -16.88
CA LEU A 320 21.49 12.53 -16.06
C LEU A 320 21.33 13.03 -14.62
N ILE A 321 22.43 13.45 -13.99
CA ILE A 321 22.40 13.99 -12.61
C ILE A 321 21.55 15.27 -12.58
N THR A 322 21.72 16.18 -13.54
CA THR A 322 20.94 17.41 -13.61
C THR A 322 19.43 17.14 -13.70
N ASP A 323 19.03 16.21 -14.58
CA ASP A 323 17.62 15.86 -14.75
C ASP A 323 17.03 15.26 -13.45
N LEU A 324 17.78 14.36 -12.80
CA LEU A 324 17.34 13.73 -11.55
C LEU A 324 17.27 14.70 -10.37
N GLU A 325 17.98 15.82 -10.41
CA GLU A 325 17.97 16.86 -9.37
C GLU A 325 17.09 18.07 -9.72
N THR A 326 16.54 18.13 -10.93
CA THR A 326 15.69 19.23 -11.34
C THR A 326 14.38 19.24 -10.56
N PRO A 327 14.05 20.34 -9.85
CA PRO A 327 12.78 20.44 -9.15
C PRO A 327 11.59 20.44 -10.13
N PRO A 328 10.45 19.86 -9.73
CA PRO A 328 9.23 19.93 -10.53
C PRO A 328 8.70 21.36 -10.62
N GLY A 329 8.01 21.67 -11.72
CA GLY A 329 7.43 23.01 -11.94
C GLY A 329 6.09 23.24 -11.22
N ASP A 330 5.42 22.21 -10.74
CA ASP A 330 4.12 22.31 -10.06
C ASP A 330 4.30 22.35 -8.53
N PRO A 331 3.67 23.28 -7.81
CA PRO A 331 3.79 23.39 -6.36
C PRO A 331 3.17 22.21 -5.59
N ALA A 332 2.30 21.42 -6.20
CA ALA A 332 1.78 20.18 -5.64
C ALA A 332 2.80 19.02 -5.68
N LEU A 333 3.91 19.21 -6.39
CA LEU A 333 4.97 18.24 -6.50
C LEU A 333 6.21 18.71 -5.72
N ARG A 334 6.92 17.77 -5.13
CA ARG A 334 8.18 18.01 -4.43
C ARG A 334 9.22 17.03 -4.93
N LEU A 335 10.44 17.52 -5.16
CA LEU A 335 11.55 16.64 -5.55
C LEU A 335 11.72 15.53 -4.51
N ALA A 336 11.77 14.28 -4.97
CA ALA A 336 12.04 13.13 -4.11
C ALA A 336 13.41 13.30 -3.43
N PRO A 337 13.57 12.87 -2.16
CA PRO A 337 14.86 12.87 -1.49
C PRO A 337 15.91 12.13 -2.33
N GLU A 338 17.17 12.53 -2.20
CA GLU A 338 18.27 11.87 -2.87
C GLU A 338 18.29 10.38 -2.49
N ALA A 339 18.12 9.52 -3.49
CA ALA A 339 18.16 8.09 -3.29
C ALA A 339 19.62 7.59 -3.28
N ILE A 340 19.83 6.41 -2.68
CA ILE A 340 21.17 5.81 -2.54
C ILE A 340 21.83 5.61 -3.91
N ASP A 341 21.05 5.27 -4.93
CA ASP A 341 21.52 5.11 -6.31
C ASP A 341 22.10 6.41 -6.89
N LEU A 342 21.40 7.53 -6.72
CA LEU A 342 21.89 8.84 -7.16
C LEU A 342 23.12 9.29 -6.38
N ALA A 343 23.11 9.14 -5.05
CA ALA A 343 24.26 9.45 -4.21
C ALA A 343 25.48 8.59 -4.60
N THR A 344 25.27 7.31 -4.88
CA THR A 344 26.31 6.40 -5.34
C THR A 344 26.82 6.81 -6.73
N LEU A 345 25.94 7.15 -7.65
CA LEU A 345 26.27 7.61 -8.99
C LEU A 345 27.18 8.86 -8.94
N LYS A 346 26.80 9.86 -8.14
CA LYS A 346 27.61 11.08 -7.94
C LYS A 346 29.00 10.75 -7.39
N ARG A 347 29.06 9.90 -6.38
CA ARG A 347 30.32 9.49 -5.76
C ARG A 347 31.25 8.75 -6.76
N LEU A 348 30.69 7.87 -7.58
CA LEU A 348 31.44 7.16 -8.61
C LEU A 348 31.88 8.09 -9.76
N ALA A 349 31.11 9.14 -10.04
CA ALA A 349 31.44 10.16 -11.02
C ALA A 349 32.72 10.94 -10.67
N ASP A 350 32.94 11.17 -9.37
CA ASP A 350 34.10 11.89 -8.83
C ASP A 350 35.36 11.01 -8.74
N GLU A 351 35.24 9.69 -8.91
CA GLU A 351 36.36 8.76 -8.87
C GLU A 351 37.13 8.76 -10.20
N PRO A 352 38.47 8.62 -10.19
CA PRO A 352 39.27 8.62 -11.43
C PRO A 352 38.87 7.53 -12.44
N ILE A 353 38.25 6.46 -11.98
CA ILE A 353 37.75 5.35 -12.81
C ILE A 353 36.51 5.78 -13.61
N GLY A 354 35.68 6.65 -13.06
CA GLY A 354 34.44 7.16 -13.69
C GLY A 354 34.71 8.03 -14.94
N ALA A 355 35.91 8.61 -15.04
CA ALA A 355 36.31 9.41 -16.19
C ALA A 355 36.53 8.57 -17.48
N ASN A 356 36.62 7.24 -17.38
CA ASN A 356 36.87 6.32 -18.51
C ASN A 356 35.61 5.57 -18.96
N VAL A 357 34.46 5.74 -18.28
CA VAL A 357 33.18 5.17 -18.72
C VAL A 357 32.50 6.22 -19.61
N ARG A 358 32.70 6.10 -20.92
CA ARG A 358 32.00 6.88 -21.94
C ARG A 358 30.84 6.09 -22.51
#